data_11717e138dbe34f0879e82ba55bc5b7b
#
_entry.id   11717e138dbe34f0879e82ba55bc5b7b
#
_cell.length_a   1.000
_cell.length_b   1.000
_cell.length_c   1.000
_cell.angle_alpha   90.00
_cell.angle_beta   90.00
_cell.angle_gamma   90.00
#
_symmetry.space_group_name_H-M   'P 1'
#
loop_
_entity.id
_entity.type
_entity.pdbx_description
1 polymer ?
#
loop_
_entity_poly.entity_id
_entity_poly.type
_entity_poly.pdbx_seq_one_letter_code
_entity_poly.pdbx_strand_id
1 'polypeptide(L)'
;MATIRVLANARQLIDALAEHGPLSPAEAAKLLEIPRPTVYRLAEALAAVDLVEPLPDSRLALSHRWLRLAESARLGLTEWEGAGEILDRLAESTRQTAFLSVPRRTGAVCVAWAQGYDVGILLLRPGRSLPYHAGAAGRVLLALAHPNPDEFLEGAPIESFTAETMTEAASLSRDLDEIRARGYSVSDEDVTVGVGAVGMPVRDASGQVIAALSLSGFAGEIAAKRDEYVAATFEAVAELEVLNS
;
A
#
# COMPACT_ATOMS: atom_id res chain seq x y z
N MET A 1 17.25 15.73 0.70
CA MET A 1 17.88 15.85 -0.64
C MET A 1 16.89 16.49 -1.60
N ALA A 2 17.26 17.55 -2.32
CA ALA A 2 16.39 18.15 -3.30
C ALA A 2 16.18 17.18 -4.48
N THR A 3 14.93 16.79 -4.73
CA THR A 3 14.57 15.95 -5.88
C THR A 3 14.74 16.77 -7.15
N ILE A 4 15.40 16.22 -8.17
CA ILE A 4 15.49 16.87 -9.49
C ILE A 4 14.09 16.98 -10.05
N ARG A 5 13.61 18.21 -10.30
CA ARG A 5 12.23 18.52 -10.71
C ARG A 5 11.74 17.69 -11.91
N VAL A 6 12.62 17.43 -12.86
CA VAL A 6 12.30 16.59 -14.04
C VAL A 6 11.96 15.15 -13.64
N LEU A 7 12.68 14.55 -12.68
CA LEU A 7 12.40 13.21 -12.19
C LEU A 7 11.09 13.16 -11.38
N ALA A 8 10.81 14.20 -10.60
CA ALA A 8 9.54 14.31 -9.88
C ALA A 8 8.34 14.35 -10.85
N ASN A 9 8.41 15.19 -11.87
CA ASN A 9 7.36 15.30 -12.88
C ASN A 9 7.23 14.01 -13.72
N ALA A 10 8.34 13.35 -14.06
CA ALA A 10 8.32 12.06 -14.75
C ALA A 10 7.64 10.98 -13.93
N ARG A 11 7.95 10.89 -12.64
CA ARG A 11 7.27 10.00 -11.70
C ARG A 11 5.77 10.28 -11.66
N GLN A 12 5.36 11.56 -11.48
CA GLN A 12 3.94 11.92 -11.46
C GLN A 12 3.19 11.51 -12.72
N LEU A 13 3.81 11.64 -13.91
CA LEU A 13 3.21 11.19 -15.16
C LEU A 13 3.06 9.68 -15.21
N ILE A 14 4.07 8.93 -14.79
CA ILE A 14 4.02 7.45 -14.71
C ILE A 14 2.93 7.01 -13.74
N ASP A 15 2.88 7.60 -12.54
CA ASP A 15 1.89 7.28 -11.51
C ASP A 15 0.45 7.58 -12.03
N ALA A 16 0.24 8.71 -12.71
CA ALA A 16 -1.05 9.07 -13.29
C ALA A 16 -1.50 8.08 -14.39
N LEU A 17 -0.57 7.64 -15.25
CA LEU A 17 -0.87 6.62 -16.27
C LEU A 17 -1.17 5.25 -15.65
N ALA A 18 -0.53 4.91 -14.53
CA ALA A 18 -0.80 3.68 -13.80
C ALA A 18 -2.18 3.69 -13.12
N GLU A 19 -2.62 4.86 -12.65
CA GLU A 19 -3.88 5.01 -11.90
C GLU A 19 -5.10 5.19 -12.80
N HIS A 20 -4.97 6.01 -13.85
CA HIS A 20 -6.09 6.40 -14.70
C HIS A 20 -6.10 5.70 -16.06
N GLY A 21 -5.09 4.86 -16.35
CA GLY A 21 -4.90 4.29 -17.68
C GLY A 21 -4.38 5.29 -18.70
N PRO A 22 -4.57 5.04 -20.00
CA PRO A 22 -4.08 5.92 -21.05
C PRO A 22 -4.69 7.32 -21.00
N LEU A 23 -3.84 8.35 -20.98
CA LEU A 23 -4.21 9.78 -20.94
C LEU A 23 -3.67 10.52 -22.16
N SER A 24 -4.43 11.46 -22.68
CA SER A 24 -3.88 12.45 -23.62
C SER A 24 -2.91 13.39 -22.90
N PRO A 25 -1.93 14.00 -23.60
CA PRO A 25 -1.05 15.00 -22.99
C PRO A 25 -1.80 16.20 -22.37
N ALA A 26 -2.99 16.51 -22.88
CA ALA A 26 -3.83 17.58 -22.36
C ALA A 26 -4.48 17.21 -21.01
N GLU A 27 -4.99 15.98 -20.90
CA GLU A 27 -5.56 15.45 -19.64
C GLU A 27 -4.47 15.32 -18.57
N ALA A 28 -3.30 14.75 -18.94
CA ALA A 28 -2.16 14.65 -18.03
C ALA A 28 -1.70 16.04 -17.54
N ALA A 29 -1.63 17.03 -18.43
CA ALA A 29 -1.25 18.39 -18.05
C ALA A 29 -2.22 19.04 -17.05
N LYS A 30 -3.52 18.80 -17.25
CA LYS A 30 -4.57 19.28 -16.34
C LYS A 30 -4.53 18.56 -14.99
N LEU A 31 -4.41 17.24 -15.01
CA LEU A 31 -4.39 16.40 -13.81
C LEU A 31 -3.19 16.70 -12.92
N LEU A 32 -2.00 16.87 -13.53
CA LEU A 32 -0.75 17.06 -12.82
C LEU A 32 -0.40 18.54 -12.56
N GLU A 33 -1.21 19.47 -13.04
CA GLU A 33 -0.96 20.92 -12.98
C GLU A 33 0.41 21.31 -13.58
N ILE A 34 0.84 20.59 -14.62
CA ILE A 34 2.11 20.79 -15.33
C ILE A 34 1.81 21.42 -16.71
N PRO A 35 2.62 22.42 -17.16
CA PRO A 35 2.45 23.00 -18.50
C PRO A 35 2.49 21.94 -19.60
N ARG A 36 1.55 21.99 -20.58
CA ARG A 36 1.48 21.06 -21.72
C ARG A 36 2.82 20.82 -22.43
N PRO A 37 3.63 21.85 -22.73
CA PRO A 37 4.95 21.63 -23.37
C PRO A 37 5.88 20.75 -22.50
N THR A 38 5.75 20.83 -21.18
CA THR A 38 6.54 19.98 -20.26
C THR A 38 6.07 18.54 -20.32
N VAL A 39 4.75 18.29 -20.39
CA VAL A 39 4.22 16.92 -20.54
C VAL A 39 4.67 16.30 -21.85
N TYR A 40 4.63 17.02 -22.98
CA TYR A 40 5.13 16.51 -24.27
C TYR A 40 6.61 16.12 -24.20
N ARG A 41 7.45 16.99 -23.64
CA ARG A 41 8.89 16.70 -23.49
C ARG A 41 9.17 15.50 -22.56
N LEU A 42 8.35 15.35 -21.49
CA LEU A 42 8.44 14.18 -20.61
C LEU A 42 8.00 12.92 -21.34
N ALA A 43 6.90 12.96 -22.10
CA ALA A 43 6.41 11.85 -22.87
C ALA A 43 7.44 11.37 -23.90
N GLU A 44 8.04 12.28 -24.65
CA GLU A 44 9.13 11.97 -25.60
C GLU A 44 10.34 11.34 -24.90
N ALA A 45 10.78 11.93 -23.77
CA ALA A 45 11.93 11.41 -23.03
C ALA A 45 11.64 10.03 -22.42
N LEU A 46 10.44 9.79 -21.90
CA LEU A 46 10.03 8.51 -21.35
C LEU A 46 9.80 7.45 -22.44
N ALA A 47 9.30 7.86 -23.62
CA ALA A 47 9.19 6.97 -24.77
C ALA A 47 10.57 6.56 -25.32
N ALA A 48 11.53 7.49 -25.35
CA ALA A 48 12.90 7.20 -25.79
C ALA A 48 13.63 6.16 -24.91
N VAL A 49 13.19 6.01 -23.64
CA VAL A 49 13.71 4.99 -22.71
C VAL A 49 12.72 3.84 -22.47
N ASP A 50 11.68 3.74 -23.30
CA ASP A 50 10.70 2.66 -23.32
C ASP A 50 9.91 2.51 -21.99
N LEU A 51 9.61 3.62 -21.32
CA LEU A 51 8.77 3.63 -20.11
C LEU A 51 7.32 4.04 -20.39
N VAL A 52 7.09 4.80 -21.46
CA VAL A 52 5.77 5.24 -21.93
C VAL A 52 5.68 4.92 -23.42
N GLU A 53 4.50 4.60 -23.93
CA GLU A 53 4.26 4.42 -25.36
C GLU A 53 3.11 5.33 -25.82
N PRO A 54 3.27 6.01 -26.99
CA PRO A 54 2.19 6.72 -27.61
C PRO A 54 1.24 5.75 -28.31
N LEU A 55 -0.06 5.87 -28.07
CA LEU A 55 -1.09 5.11 -28.74
C LEU A 55 -1.53 5.78 -30.06
N PRO A 56 -2.19 5.03 -31.00
CA PRO A 56 -2.66 5.58 -32.27
C PRO A 56 -3.61 6.77 -32.15
N ASP A 57 -4.33 6.89 -31.04
CA ASP A 57 -5.24 7.98 -30.73
C ASP A 57 -4.57 9.17 -30.01
N SER A 58 -3.24 9.23 -30.04
CA SER A 58 -2.41 10.24 -29.39
C SER A 58 -2.47 10.28 -27.86
N ARG A 59 -3.02 9.24 -27.23
CA ARG A 59 -2.90 9.06 -25.78
C ARG A 59 -1.54 8.43 -25.44
N LEU A 60 -1.13 8.61 -24.21
CA LEU A 60 0.08 7.99 -23.63
C LEU A 60 -0.34 6.83 -22.75
N ALA A 61 0.37 5.73 -22.82
CA ALA A 61 0.19 4.56 -21.96
C ALA A 61 1.52 4.14 -21.32
N LEU A 62 1.48 3.37 -20.26
CA LEU A 62 2.66 2.67 -19.76
C LEU A 62 3.09 1.62 -20.79
N SER A 63 4.39 1.55 -21.08
CA SER A 63 4.92 0.54 -22.02
C SER A 63 4.89 -0.86 -21.41
N HIS A 64 4.92 -1.90 -22.25
CA HIS A 64 4.98 -3.31 -21.81
C HIS A 64 6.28 -3.65 -21.05
N ARG A 65 7.30 -2.79 -21.12
CA ARG A 65 8.53 -2.94 -20.33
C ARG A 65 8.27 -3.03 -18.83
N TRP A 66 7.22 -2.36 -18.32
CA TRP A 66 6.83 -2.41 -16.92
C TRP A 66 6.49 -3.80 -16.42
N LEU A 67 5.93 -4.68 -17.28
CA LEU A 67 5.64 -6.08 -16.92
C LEU A 67 6.92 -6.83 -16.55
N ARG A 68 8.00 -6.64 -17.34
CA ARG A 68 9.30 -7.25 -17.06
C ARG A 68 9.95 -6.67 -15.80
N LEU A 69 9.86 -5.35 -15.60
CA LEU A 69 10.40 -4.70 -14.41
C LEU A 69 9.66 -5.14 -13.14
N ALA A 70 8.33 -5.24 -13.21
CA ALA A 70 7.51 -5.72 -12.11
C ALA A 70 7.85 -7.19 -11.76
N GLU A 71 8.00 -8.06 -12.75
CA GLU A 71 8.41 -9.45 -12.53
C GLU A 71 9.80 -9.55 -11.90
N SER A 72 10.77 -8.77 -12.40
CA SER A 72 12.11 -8.73 -11.79
C SER A 72 12.09 -8.20 -10.36
N ALA A 73 11.25 -7.21 -10.06
CA ALA A 73 11.07 -6.70 -8.70
C ALA A 73 10.42 -7.75 -7.79
N ARG A 74 9.43 -8.49 -8.30
CA ARG A 74 8.75 -9.57 -7.57
C ARG A 74 9.70 -10.72 -7.24
N LEU A 75 10.53 -11.15 -8.20
CA LEU A 75 11.55 -12.18 -7.98
C LEU A 75 12.65 -11.76 -7.00
N GLY A 76 12.84 -10.45 -6.80
CA GLY A 76 13.75 -9.93 -5.78
C GLY A 76 13.19 -9.97 -4.34
N LEU A 77 11.92 -10.35 -4.17
CA LEU A 77 11.26 -10.51 -2.86
C LEU A 77 11.32 -11.97 -2.40
N THR A 78 12.51 -12.57 -2.43
CA THR A 78 12.72 -14.00 -2.11
C THR A 78 12.34 -14.35 -0.66
N GLU A 79 12.41 -13.37 0.24
CA GLU A 79 11.97 -13.50 1.63
C GLU A 79 10.48 -13.83 1.80
N TRP A 80 9.66 -13.57 0.75
CA TRP A 80 8.22 -13.82 0.75
C TRP A 80 7.81 -14.95 -0.20
N GLU A 81 8.76 -15.80 -0.59
CA GLU A 81 8.45 -17.00 -1.38
C GLU A 81 7.56 -17.93 -0.56
N GLY A 82 6.42 -18.35 -1.13
CA GLY A 82 5.41 -19.15 -0.41
C GLY A 82 4.35 -18.33 0.35
N ALA A 83 4.55 -17.03 0.59
CA ALA A 83 3.55 -16.22 1.27
C ALA A 83 2.20 -16.18 0.51
N GLY A 84 2.21 -16.26 -0.82
CA GLY A 84 0.99 -16.29 -1.63
C GLY A 84 0.01 -17.37 -1.22
N GLU A 85 0.47 -18.60 -0.99
CA GLU A 85 -0.38 -19.73 -0.58
C GLU A 85 -1.02 -19.52 0.80
N ILE A 86 -0.31 -18.86 1.73
CA ILE A 86 -0.83 -18.52 3.05
C ILE A 86 -1.93 -17.46 2.93
N LEU A 87 -1.68 -16.42 2.12
CA LEU A 87 -2.66 -15.37 1.88
C LEU A 87 -3.91 -15.92 1.18
N ASP A 88 -3.77 -16.82 0.20
CA ASP A 88 -4.88 -17.45 -0.51
C ASP A 88 -5.77 -18.25 0.45
N ARG A 89 -5.18 -19.08 1.33
CA ARG A 89 -5.94 -19.82 2.35
C ARG A 89 -6.65 -18.89 3.33
N LEU A 90 -5.99 -17.81 3.77
CA LEU A 90 -6.61 -16.81 4.65
C LEU A 90 -7.78 -16.12 3.95
N ALA A 91 -7.61 -15.71 2.70
CA ALA A 91 -8.67 -15.07 1.92
C ALA A 91 -9.85 -16.02 1.64
N GLU A 92 -9.59 -17.28 1.31
CA GLU A 92 -10.62 -18.30 1.10
C GLU A 92 -11.44 -18.58 2.37
N SER A 93 -10.76 -18.80 3.51
CA SER A 93 -11.43 -19.14 4.77
C SER A 93 -12.25 -18.00 5.35
N THR A 94 -11.76 -16.76 5.22
CA THR A 94 -12.42 -15.57 5.78
C THR A 94 -13.34 -14.85 4.78
N ARG A 95 -13.21 -15.14 3.47
CA ARG A 95 -13.80 -14.44 2.33
C ARG A 95 -13.34 -12.98 2.19
N GLN A 96 -12.45 -12.51 3.05
CA GLN A 96 -11.89 -11.17 3.07
C GLN A 96 -10.58 -11.09 2.25
N THR A 97 -10.19 -9.90 1.83
CA THR A 97 -8.95 -9.71 1.07
C THR A 97 -7.75 -9.61 2.02
N ALA A 98 -6.74 -10.43 1.82
CA ALA A 98 -5.50 -10.44 2.58
C ALA A 98 -4.39 -9.66 1.86
N PHE A 99 -3.60 -8.87 2.61
CA PHE A 99 -2.47 -8.11 2.10
C PHE A 99 -1.25 -8.29 2.98
N LEU A 100 -0.10 -8.53 2.35
CA LEU A 100 1.20 -8.48 3.01
C LEU A 100 1.89 -7.17 2.62
N SER A 101 2.27 -6.37 3.61
CA SER A 101 2.89 -5.06 3.42
C SER A 101 4.20 -4.96 4.17
N VAL A 102 5.22 -4.39 3.54
CA VAL A 102 6.55 -4.19 4.14
C VAL A 102 6.81 -2.71 4.43
N PRO A 103 7.56 -2.38 5.50
CA PRO A 103 7.92 -1.00 5.80
C PRO A 103 8.87 -0.44 4.75
N ARG A 104 8.64 0.79 4.32
CA ARG A 104 9.52 1.58 3.47
C ARG A 104 9.59 3.00 4.05
N ARG A 105 10.53 3.80 3.57
CA ARG A 105 10.82 5.13 4.13
C ARG A 105 9.59 6.02 4.35
N THR A 106 8.57 5.93 3.53
CA THR A 106 7.40 6.84 3.55
C THR A 106 6.07 6.16 3.88
N GLY A 107 6.06 4.84 4.14
CA GLY A 107 4.82 4.12 4.41
C GLY A 107 4.94 2.62 4.23
N ALA A 108 3.82 1.94 4.28
CA ALA A 108 3.68 0.51 4.07
C ALA A 108 3.46 0.22 2.56
N VAL A 109 4.31 -0.61 1.97
CA VAL A 109 4.18 -1.03 0.55
C VAL A 109 3.62 -2.45 0.51
N CYS A 110 2.51 -2.65 -0.19
CA CYS A 110 1.97 -3.97 -0.45
C CYS A 110 2.92 -4.76 -1.38
N VAL A 111 3.33 -5.95 -0.96
CA VAL A 111 4.23 -6.84 -1.72
C VAL A 111 3.50 -8.09 -2.22
N ALA A 112 2.47 -8.56 -1.51
CA ALA A 112 1.63 -9.67 -1.91
C ALA A 112 0.19 -9.45 -1.45
N TRP A 113 -0.76 -10.11 -2.10
CA TRP A 113 -2.17 -10.04 -1.75
C TRP A 113 -2.91 -11.27 -2.26
N ALA A 114 -4.01 -11.60 -1.60
CA ALA A 114 -4.98 -12.58 -2.07
C ALA A 114 -6.37 -11.96 -2.02
N GLN A 115 -7.09 -12.02 -3.12
CA GLN A 115 -8.39 -11.37 -3.25
C GLN A 115 -9.48 -12.20 -2.57
N GLY A 116 -10.23 -11.55 -1.68
CA GLY A 116 -11.48 -12.09 -1.15
C GLY A 116 -12.65 -11.94 -2.10
N TYR A 117 -13.83 -12.35 -1.65
CA TYR A 117 -15.03 -12.41 -2.49
C TYR A 117 -15.96 -11.21 -2.29
N ASP A 118 -15.90 -10.53 -1.15
CA ASP A 118 -16.94 -9.62 -0.72
C ASP A 118 -16.70 -8.14 -1.08
N VAL A 119 -15.43 -7.70 -1.23
CA VAL A 119 -15.08 -6.33 -1.62
C VAL A 119 -14.25 -6.33 -2.89
N GLY A 120 -14.86 -5.92 -4.00
CA GLY A 120 -14.23 -5.95 -5.32
C GLY A 120 -13.27 -4.78 -5.63
N ILE A 121 -13.37 -3.66 -4.90
CA ILE A 121 -12.57 -2.46 -5.17
C ILE A 121 -11.82 -2.06 -3.90
N LEU A 122 -10.56 -2.45 -3.83
CA LEU A 122 -9.62 -2.00 -2.80
C LEU A 122 -8.51 -1.18 -3.45
N LEU A 123 -8.14 -0.08 -2.79
CA LEU A 123 -7.09 0.83 -3.27
C LEU A 123 -5.70 0.20 -3.23
N LEU A 124 -5.48 -0.73 -2.29
CA LEU A 124 -4.18 -1.37 -2.12
C LEU A 124 -3.98 -2.52 -3.12
N ARG A 125 -2.83 -2.56 -3.75
CA ARG A 125 -2.38 -3.58 -4.72
C ARG A 125 -0.87 -3.76 -4.56
N PRO A 126 -0.28 -4.89 -4.99
CA PRO A 126 1.17 -5.03 -5.00
C PRO A 126 1.87 -3.88 -5.72
N GLY A 127 2.88 -3.31 -5.07
CA GLY A 127 3.59 -2.11 -5.51
C GLY A 127 2.98 -0.78 -5.07
N ARG A 128 1.72 -0.73 -4.63
CA ARG A 128 1.13 0.47 -4.04
C ARG A 128 1.51 0.61 -2.57
N SER A 129 1.59 1.86 -2.10
CA SER A 129 1.86 2.18 -0.70
C SER A 129 0.75 3.00 -0.09
N LEU A 130 0.53 2.80 1.20
CA LEU A 130 -0.22 3.71 2.05
C LEU A 130 0.74 4.37 3.04
N PRO A 131 0.54 5.65 3.40
CA PRO A 131 1.31 6.27 4.47
C PRO A 131 1.05 5.54 5.79
N TYR A 132 1.99 5.64 6.72
CA TYR A 132 1.95 4.86 7.96
C TYR A 132 0.74 5.14 8.86
N HIS A 133 0.15 6.34 8.80
CA HIS A 133 -1.01 6.70 9.62
C HIS A 133 -2.33 6.12 9.12
N ALA A 134 -2.37 5.56 7.90
CA ALA A 134 -3.60 5.12 7.25
C ALA A 134 -3.62 3.60 7.06
N GLY A 135 -4.78 3.01 7.34
CA GLY A 135 -5.01 1.58 7.23
C GLY A 135 -4.34 0.74 8.31
N ALA A 136 -4.82 -0.49 8.48
CA ALA A 136 -4.37 -1.36 9.55
C ALA A 136 -2.88 -1.73 9.44
N ALA A 137 -2.38 -2.10 8.25
CA ALA A 137 -0.98 -2.44 8.05
C ALA A 137 -0.03 -1.26 8.32
N GLY A 138 -0.40 -0.06 7.85
CA GLY A 138 0.39 1.15 8.08
C GLY A 138 0.61 1.43 9.56
N ARG A 139 -0.48 1.42 10.34
CA ARG A 139 -0.43 1.76 11.77
C ARG A 139 0.27 0.70 12.62
N VAL A 140 0.14 -0.59 12.28
CA VAL A 140 0.94 -1.64 12.93
C VAL A 140 2.44 -1.41 12.70
N LEU A 141 2.84 -1.12 11.47
CA LEU A 141 4.24 -0.86 11.14
C LEU A 141 4.76 0.42 11.80
N LEU A 142 3.92 1.46 11.89
CA LEU A 142 4.28 2.70 12.61
C LEU A 142 4.50 2.43 14.10
N ALA A 143 3.60 1.65 14.71
CA ALA A 143 3.65 1.37 16.14
C ALA A 143 4.83 0.49 16.54
N LEU A 144 5.20 -0.50 15.70
CA LEU A 144 6.05 -1.62 16.09
C LEU A 144 7.33 -1.78 15.27
N ALA A 145 7.43 -1.17 14.08
CA ALA A 145 8.58 -1.27 13.18
C ALA A 145 9.26 0.06 12.90
N HIS A 146 8.55 1.20 13.04
CA HIS A 146 9.13 2.49 12.71
C HIS A 146 10.14 2.92 13.78
N PRO A 147 11.37 3.33 13.41
CA PRO A 147 12.41 3.66 14.38
C PRO A 147 12.07 4.91 15.23
N ASN A 148 11.36 5.87 14.66
CA ASN A 148 11.01 7.14 15.30
C ASN A 148 9.54 7.50 15.04
N PRO A 149 8.56 6.82 15.65
CA PRO A 149 7.14 7.13 15.43
C PRO A 149 6.77 8.56 15.85
N ASP A 150 7.41 9.11 16.88
CA ASP A 150 7.17 10.48 17.33
C ASP A 150 7.63 11.52 16.28
N GLU A 151 8.77 11.31 15.63
CA GLU A 151 9.23 12.16 14.53
C GLU A 151 8.24 12.14 13.35
N PHE A 152 7.61 10.99 13.09
CA PHE A 152 6.55 10.88 12.10
C PHE A 152 5.34 11.73 12.49
N LEU A 153 4.95 11.73 13.77
CA LEU A 153 3.82 12.50 14.30
C LEU A 153 4.07 14.01 14.30
N GLU A 154 5.32 14.44 14.50
CA GLU A 154 5.72 15.85 14.50
C GLU A 154 6.00 16.41 13.09
N GLY A 155 6.00 15.56 12.06
CA GLY A 155 6.40 15.87 10.70
C GLY A 155 5.37 16.66 9.88
N ALA A 156 5.29 16.38 8.59
CA ALA A 156 4.43 17.08 7.64
C ALA A 156 2.92 16.88 7.93
N PRO A 157 2.04 17.71 7.33
CA PRO A 157 0.59 17.53 7.44
C PRO A 157 0.19 16.10 7.10
N ILE A 158 -0.62 15.48 7.95
CA ILE A 158 -1.14 14.13 7.77
C ILE A 158 -2.28 14.18 6.75
N GLU A 159 -2.13 13.43 5.64
CA GLU A 159 -3.12 13.38 4.57
C GLU A 159 -4.42 12.70 5.06
N SER A 160 -5.57 13.30 4.74
CA SER A 160 -6.88 12.71 5.00
C SER A 160 -7.40 11.99 3.76
N PHE A 161 -7.80 10.73 3.89
CA PHE A 161 -8.45 9.93 2.84
C PHE A 161 -9.97 9.95 2.98
N THR A 162 -10.46 9.98 4.22
CA THR A 162 -11.88 10.02 4.58
C THR A 162 -12.09 10.93 5.78
N ALA A 163 -13.32 11.08 6.22
CA ALA A 163 -13.64 11.77 7.47
C ALA A 163 -13.11 11.04 8.72
N GLU A 164 -12.90 9.71 8.61
CA GLU A 164 -12.44 8.83 9.70
C GLU A 164 -10.91 8.71 9.76
N THR A 165 -10.19 9.29 8.80
CA THR A 165 -8.71 9.29 8.83
C THR A 165 -8.19 10.06 10.03
N MET A 166 -7.36 9.43 10.86
CA MET A 166 -6.70 10.10 11.98
C MET A 166 -5.63 11.06 11.48
N THR A 167 -5.92 12.36 11.56
CA THR A 167 -5.01 13.42 11.11
C THR A 167 -4.38 14.20 12.27
N GLU A 168 -4.81 13.96 13.51
CA GLU A 168 -4.26 14.60 14.69
C GLU A 168 -3.24 13.71 15.38
N ALA A 169 -2.06 14.25 15.65
CA ALA A 169 -0.95 13.53 16.30
C ALA A 169 -1.36 12.87 17.63
N ALA A 170 -2.15 13.58 18.46
CA ALA A 170 -2.60 13.04 19.74
C ALA A 170 -3.54 11.85 19.63
N SER A 171 -4.39 11.81 18.61
CA SER A 171 -5.29 10.67 18.34
C SER A 171 -4.52 9.48 17.80
N LEU A 172 -3.60 9.74 16.87
CA LEU A 172 -2.74 8.70 16.31
C LEU A 172 -1.80 8.13 17.38
N SER A 173 -1.19 8.95 18.24
CA SER A 173 -0.35 8.47 19.36
C SER A 173 -1.09 7.51 20.28
N ARG A 174 -2.34 7.83 20.64
CA ARG A 174 -3.16 6.93 21.47
C ARG A 174 -3.45 5.60 20.76
N ASP A 175 -3.79 5.62 19.46
CA ASP A 175 -4.00 4.40 18.71
C ASP A 175 -2.73 3.54 18.64
N LEU A 176 -1.54 4.17 18.45
CA LEU A 176 -0.27 3.44 18.46
C LEU A 176 0.01 2.78 19.83
N ASP A 177 -0.34 3.43 20.94
CA ASP A 177 -0.20 2.83 22.26
C ASP A 177 -1.18 1.65 22.47
N GLU A 178 -2.41 1.78 21.99
CA GLU A 178 -3.37 0.68 21.97
C GLU A 178 -2.87 -0.50 21.11
N ILE A 179 -2.30 -0.22 19.93
CA ILE A 179 -1.72 -1.25 19.06
C ILE A 179 -0.57 -1.98 19.77
N ARG A 180 0.32 -1.25 20.45
CA ARG A 180 1.41 -1.85 21.25
C ARG A 180 0.89 -2.75 22.35
N ALA A 181 -0.21 -2.34 23.02
CA ALA A 181 -0.79 -3.09 24.13
C ALA A 181 -1.52 -4.36 23.68
N ARG A 182 -2.30 -4.30 22.57
CA ARG A 182 -3.13 -5.43 22.09
C ARG A 182 -2.43 -6.29 21.03
N GLY A 183 -1.36 -5.81 20.40
CA GLY A 183 -0.57 -6.53 19.40
C GLY A 183 -1.10 -6.49 17.96
N TYR A 184 -2.21 -5.80 17.69
CA TYR A 184 -2.81 -5.65 16.36
C TYR A 184 -3.46 -4.29 16.19
N SER A 185 -3.71 -3.87 14.95
CA SER A 185 -4.44 -2.66 14.59
C SER A 185 -5.83 -2.98 14.04
N VAL A 186 -6.71 -1.99 14.14
CA VAL A 186 -8.05 -2.02 13.52
C VAL A 186 -8.22 -0.74 12.72
N SER A 187 -8.49 -0.86 11.43
CA SER A 187 -8.87 0.24 10.55
C SER A 187 -10.38 0.21 10.36
N ASP A 188 -11.01 1.35 10.54
CA ASP A 188 -12.45 1.52 10.36
C ASP A 188 -12.68 2.73 9.45
N GLU A 189 -12.91 2.47 8.19
CA GLU A 189 -13.18 3.45 7.14
C GLU A 189 -12.11 4.56 6.96
N ASP A 190 -10.93 4.44 7.55
CA ASP A 190 -9.90 5.49 7.57
C ASP A 190 -9.13 5.66 6.25
N VAL A 191 -9.26 4.70 5.31
CA VAL A 191 -8.68 4.75 3.95
C VAL A 191 -9.76 4.82 2.88
N THR A 192 -10.83 4.06 3.06
CA THR A 192 -11.93 3.95 2.09
C THR A 192 -13.23 3.82 2.86
N VAL A 193 -14.21 4.68 2.56
CA VAL A 193 -15.54 4.62 3.17
C VAL A 193 -16.17 3.23 2.94
N GLY A 194 -16.72 2.64 4.00
CA GLY A 194 -17.32 1.30 3.98
C GLY A 194 -16.33 0.14 4.07
N VAL A 195 -15.03 0.40 4.17
CA VAL A 195 -13.98 -0.63 4.26
C VAL A 195 -13.32 -0.60 5.64
N GLY A 196 -13.30 -1.75 6.30
CA GLY A 196 -12.56 -1.99 7.53
C GLY A 196 -11.41 -2.97 7.33
N ALA A 197 -10.50 -3.03 8.30
CA ALA A 197 -9.41 -4.00 8.29
C ALA A 197 -8.89 -4.31 9.70
N VAL A 198 -8.32 -5.49 9.85
CA VAL A 198 -7.42 -5.84 10.97
C VAL A 198 -6.01 -6.02 10.43
N GLY A 199 -4.98 -5.67 11.22
CA GLY A 199 -3.59 -5.81 10.80
C GLY A 199 -2.70 -6.28 11.94
N MET A 200 -1.74 -7.17 11.63
CA MET A 200 -0.81 -7.75 12.57
C MET A 200 0.63 -7.64 12.11
N PRO A 201 1.59 -7.50 13.03
CA PRO A 201 3.00 -7.53 12.69
C PRO A 201 3.44 -8.96 12.31
N VAL A 202 4.32 -9.06 11.33
CA VAL A 202 5.06 -10.29 11.01
C VAL A 202 6.51 -10.06 11.41
N ARG A 203 7.08 -11.00 12.17
CA ARG A 203 8.42 -10.89 12.75
C ARG A 203 9.38 -11.88 12.10
N ASP A 204 10.65 -11.52 12.09
CA ASP A 204 11.72 -12.46 11.77
C ASP A 204 12.16 -13.27 13.00
N ALA A 205 13.12 -14.18 12.80
CA ALA A 205 13.69 -15.00 13.85
C ALA A 205 14.36 -14.19 15.00
N SER A 206 14.71 -12.94 14.77
CA SER A 206 15.24 -12.03 15.81
C SER A 206 14.15 -11.35 16.63
N GLY A 207 12.88 -11.50 16.23
CA GLY A 207 11.73 -10.81 16.81
C GLY A 207 11.49 -9.40 16.25
N GLN A 208 12.27 -8.97 15.24
CA GLN A 208 12.06 -7.68 14.58
C GLN A 208 10.84 -7.74 13.66
N VAL A 209 10.00 -6.70 13.69
CA VAL A 209 8.87 -6.58 12.76
C VAL A 209 9.39 -6.21 11.36
N ILE A 210 9.20 -7.12 10.42
CA ILE A 210 9.68 -7.00 9.03
C ILE A 210 8.54 -6.74 8.03
N ALA A 211 7.30 -7.07 8.41
CA ALA A 211 6.10 -6.85 7.60
C ALA A 211 4.85 -6.69 8.47
N ALA A 212 3.73 -6.41 7.84
CA ALA A 212 2.39 -6.52 8.41
C ALA A 212 1.48 -7.32 7.48
N LEU A 213 0.75 -8.28 8.04
CA LEU A 213 -0.37 -8.95 7.39
C LEU A 213 -1.65 -8.21 7.77
N SER A 214 -2.48 -7.87 6.80
CA SER A 214 -3.79 -7.27 7.06
C SER A 214 -4.90 -7.98 6.29
N LEU A 215 -6.08 -8.03 6.90
CA LEU A 215 -7.30 -8.61 6.35
C LEU A 215 -8.34 -7.50 6.24
N SER A 216 -8.85 -7.24 5.02
CA SER A 216 -9.77 -6.14 4.71
C SER A 216 -11.06 -6.62 4.09
N GLY A 217 -12.16 -5.98 4.48
CA GLY A 217 -13.50 -6.26 3.99
C GLY A 217 -14.48 -5.12 4.26
N PHE A 218 -15.78 -5.39 4.23
CA PHE A 218 -16.78 -4.41 4.63
C PHE A 218 -16.63 -4.04 6.11
N ALA A 219 -16.65 -2.74 6.42
CA ALA A 219 -16.41 -2.22 7.77
C ALA A 219 -17.34 -2.86 8.81
N GLY A 220 -18.63 -2.96 8.52
CA GLY A 220 -19.61 -3.60 9.40
C GLY A 220 -19.34 -5.08 9.66
N GLU A 221 -18.83 -5.83 8.67
CA GLU A 221 -18.48 -7.24 8.83
C GLU A 221 -17.18 -7.40 9.63
N ILE A 222 -16.16 -6.60 9.31
CA ILE A 222 -14.90 -6.56 10.07
C ILE A 222 -15.17 -6.25 11.54
N ALA A 223 -16.05 -5.29 11.83
CA ALA A 223 -16.42 -4.94 13.19
C ALA A 223 -17.18 -6.09 13.90
N ALA A 224 -18.14 -6.71 13.23
CA ALA A 224 -18.98 -7.77 13.78
C ALA A 224 -18.22 -9.07 14.07
N LYS A 225 -17.23 -9.41 13.24
CA LYS A 225 -16.43 -10.65 13.33
C LYS A 225 -14.98 -10.38 13.72
N ARG A 226 -14.69 -9.28 14.37
CA ARG A 226 -13.31 -8.85 14.68
C ARG A 226 -12.47 -9.96 15.32
N ASP A 227 -12.97 -10.60 16.35
CA ASP A 227 -12.19 -11.61 17.08
C ASP A 227 -11.91 -12.85 16.23
N GLU A 228 -12.84 -13.26 15.36
CA GLU A 228 -12.65 -14.33 14.38
C GLU A 228 -11.54 -13.96 13.38
N TYR A 229 -11.59 -12.76 12.82
CA TYR A 229 -10.59 -12.31 11.84
C TYR A 229 -9.22 -12.03 12.46
N VAL A 230 -9.20 -11.56 13.70
CA VAL A 230 -7.95 -11.46 14.48
C VAL A 230 -7.33 -12.84 14.68
N ALA A 231 -8.10 -13.86 15.09
CA ALA A 231 -7.60 -15.22 15.27
C ALA A 231 -7.09 -15.82 13.95
N ALA A 232 -7.86 -15.72 12.85
CA ALA A 232 -7.44 -16.23 11.55
C ALA A 232 -6.17 -15.52 11.03
N THR A 233 -6.07 -14.20 11.22
CA THR A 233 -4.87 -13.44 10.82
C THR A 233 -3.67 -13.84 11.67
N PHE A 234 -3.85 -14.11 12.96
CA PHE A 234 -2.79 -14.56 13.86
C PHE A 234 -2.21 -15.92 13.44
N GLU A 235 -3.07 -16.88 13.06
CA GLU A 235 -2.63 -18.19 12.55
C GLU A 235 -1.80 -18.00 11.26
N ALA A 236 -2.25 -17.19 10.33
CA ALA A 236 -1.52 -16.92 9.09
C ALA A 236 -0.19 -16.17 9.32
N VAL A 237 -0.12 -15.27 10.32
CA VAL A 237 1.14 -14.63 10.74
C VAL A 237 2.12 -15.66 11.25
N ALA A 238 1.70 -16.60 12.08
CA ALA A 238 2.59 -17.65 12.60
C ALA A 238 3.20 -18.49 11.46
N GLU A 239 2.43 -18.81 10.42
CA GLU A 239 2.96 -19.51 9.23
C GLU A 239 3.96 -18.63 8.45
N LEU A 240 3.69 -17.32 8.27
CA LEU A 240 4.61 -16.39 7.62
C LEU A 240 5.92 -16.21 8.38
N GLU A 241 5.89 -16.19 9.70
CA GLU A 241 7.07 -16.10 10.56
C GLU A 241 7.97 -17.35 10.45
N VAL A 242 7.37 -18.54 10.25
CA VAL A 242 8.12 -19.77 9.97
C VAL A 242 8.86 -19.71 8.64
N LEU A 243 8.27 -19.08 7.60
CA LEU A 243 8.96 -18.90 6.31
C LEU A 243 10.18 -17.99 6.40
N ASN A 244 10.23 -17.09 7.40
CA ASN A 244 11.28 -16.09 7.60
C ASN A 244 12.21 -16.43 8.80
N SER A 245 12.25 -17.70 9.20
CA SER A 245 13.04 -18.20 10.35
C SER A 245 14.42 -18.70 9.95
#